data_7bc855ba4e4d40d22b74f61fb53f8a33
#
_entry.id   7bc855ba4e4d40d22b74f61fb53f8a33
#
_cell.length_a   1.000
_cell.length_b   1.000
_cell.length_c   1.000
_cell.angle_alpha   90.00
_cell.angle_beta   90.00
_cell.angle_gamma   90.00
#
_symmetry.space_group_name_H-M   'P 1'
#
loop_
_entity.id
_entity.type
_entity.pdbx_description
1 polymer ?
#
loop_
_entity_poly.entity_id
_entity_poly.type
_entity_poly.pdbx_seq_one_letter_code
_entity_poly.pdbx_strand_id
1 'polypeptide(L)'
;GELLSGMSLDGVLNARGEYVVGGVSDELFDECRRMNGFIGPVHDHRLICYVCVDPEVMKIAVMRVLDRHGVTAWVNSFAEDVVVRDGVVTGLVVVNKSGRTLVTADHFLDCSGDGDLAVRAGAPFEMSDDSGDLQPVSLMFRVGNVDSATLLRFARENPASMAVGESDYIRGDRTDEQLLDLLVKQGQPSVFFKSEGPFLGDAIRRGDLAPTALIMIQPTSAARKEVCVNATRVGGNIDGTDTAAVSATVGTLMEQVWQTYEFVKGHLPGFEHSVFAGLAPRVGVRETRRVMGDYLLTRE
;
A
#
# COMPACT_ATOMS: atom_id res chain seq x y z
N GLY A 1 -7.59 0.51 1.59
CA GLY A 1 -7.09 -0.19 0.39
C GLY A 1 -5.79 -0.92 0.64
N GLU A 2 -4.74 -0.21 1.00
CA GLU A 2 -3.40 -0.80 1.17
C GLU A 2 -3.34 -1.86 2.26
N LEU A 3 -3.94 -1.61 3.39
CA LEU A 3 -4.01 -2.55 4.50
C LEU A 3 -4.52 -3.93 4.10
N LEU A 4 -5.48 -3.97 3.18
CA LEU A 4 -6.08 -5.21 2.70
C LEU A 4 -5.32 -5.83 1.52
N SER A 5 -4.39 -5.10 0.91
CA SER A 5 -3.55 -5.60 -0.18
C SER A 5 -2.33 -6.37 0.30
N GLY A 6 -1.88 -6.09 1.51
CA GLY A 6 -0.67 -6.67 2.10
C GLY A 6 0.56 -5.79 2.00
N MET A 7 0.41 -4.53 1.58
CA MET A 7 1.50 -3.55 1.70
C MET A 7 1.74 -3.17 3.16
N SER A 8 2.91 -2.59 3.41
CA SER A 8 3.29 -2.02 4.70
C SER A 8 2.39 -0.86 5.12
N LEU A 9 2.38 -0.59 6.42
CA LEU A 9 1.75 0.58 7.02
C LEU A 9 2.82 1.63 7.29
N ASP A 10 2.84 2.64 6.44
CA ASP A 10 3.75 3.76 6.53
C ASP A 10 3.22 4.83 7.50
N GLY A 11 4.10 5.69 8.02
CA GLY A 11 3.73 6.78 8.91
C GLY A 11 3.44 6.38 10.36
N VAL A 12 3.53 5.11 10.71
CA VAL A 12 3.40 4.61 12.10
C VAL A 12 4.72 4.70 12.85
N LEU A 13 5.82 4.58 12.13
CA LEU A 13 7.19 4.62 12.65
C LEU A 13 7.94 5.81 12.06
N ASN A 14 8.86 6.38 12.85
CA ASN A 14 9.89 7.26 12.30
C ASN A 14 11.01 6.44 11.62
N ALA A 15 11.97 7.12 11.01
CA ALA A 15 13.09 6.47 10.33
C ALA A 15 14.06 5.70 11.27
N ARG A 16 13.88 5.82 12.60
CA ARG A 16 14.61 5.03 13.61
C ARG A 16 13.88 3.76 14.02
N GLY A 17 12.66 3.54 13.51
CA GLY A 17 11.80 2.44 13.91
C GLY A 17 11.06 2.67 15.24
N GLU A 18 11.01 3.92 15.72
CA GLU A 18 10.26 4.29 16.91
C GLU A 18 8.81 4.60 16.54
N TYR A 19 7.85 4.10 17.34
CA TYR A 19 6.43 4.39 17.14
C TYR A 19 6.14 5.87 17.39
N VAL A 20 5.50 6.54 16.43
CA VAL A 20 5.07 7.94 16.50
C VAL A 20 3.55 8.11 16.46
N VAL A 21 2.83 7.02 16.24
CA VAL A 21 1.37 6.94 16.25
C VAL A 21 0.95 5.81 17.16
N GLY A 22 -0.10 6.02 17.96
CA GLY A 22 -0.64 5.07 18.93
C GLY A 22 -2.18 5.04 18.93
N GLY A 23 -2.77 4.54 20.03
CA GLY A 23 -4.23 4.47 20.19
C GLY A 23 -4.85 3.33 19.40
N VAL A 24 -5.76 3.63 18.48
CA VAL A 24 -6.47 2.61 17.70
C VAL A 24 -5.53 1.68 16.92
N SER A 25 -4.41 2.20 16.43
CA SER A 25 -3.40 1.38 15.75
C SER A 25 -2.79 0.32 16.68
N ASP A 26 -2.54 0.67 17.97
CA ASP A 26 -2.02 -0.28 18.95
C ASP A 26 -3.01 -1.42 19.21
N GLU A 27 -4.31 -1.09 19.34
CA GLU A 27 -5.35 -2.11 19.52
C GLU A 27 -5.43 -3.08 18.32
N LEU A 28 -5.32 -2.55 17.10
CA LEU A 28 -5.29 -3.37 15.88
C LEU A 28 -4.05 -4.27 15.84
N PHE A 29 -2.88 -3.73 16.17
CA PHE A 29 -1.65 -4.51 16.22
C PHE A 29 -1.67 -5.56 17.31
N ASP A 30 -2.27 -5.27 18.46
CA ASP A 30 -2.42 -6.24 19.56
C ASP A 30 -3.36 -7.38 19.15
N GLU A 31 -4.47 -7.10 18.46
CA GLU A 31 -5.30 -8.16 17.89
C GLU A 31 -4.53 -9.01 16.86
N CYS A 32 -3.74 -8.37 15.99
CA CYS A 32 -2.89 -9.10 15.05
C CYS A 32 -1.85 -9.97 15.76
N ARG A 33 -1.23 -9.48 16.85
CA ARG A 33 -0.28 -10.27 17.67
C ARG A 33 -0.95 -11.50 18.28
N ARG A 34 -2.15 -11.36 18.85
CA ARG A 34 -2.93 -12.47 19.44
C ARG A 34 -3.25 -13.56 18.42
N MET A 35 -3.34 -13.21 17.14
CA MET A 35 -3.66 -14.12 16.04
C MET A 35 -2.44 -14.51 15.19
N ASN A 36 -1.22 -14.20 15.65
CA ASN A 36 0.05 -14.45 14.93
C ASN A 36 0.10 -13.79 13.53
N GLY A 37 -0.59 -12.68 13.35
CA GLY A 37 -0.61 -11.91 12.10
C GLY A 37 0.21 -10.62 12.13
N PHE A 38 0.93 -10.35 13.21
CA PHE A 38 1.79 -9.18 13.36
C PHE A 38 3.23 -9.55 13.02
N ILE A 39 3.77 -9.02 11.94
CA ILE A 39 5.19 -9.17 11.58
C ILE A 39 6.00 -8.14 12.36
N GLY A 40 5.51 -6.92 12.44
CA GLY A 40 6.09 -5.83 13.21
C GLY A 40 6.84 -4.80 12.38
N PRO A 41 7.70 -4.02 13.07
CA PRO A 41 8.59 -3.07 12.42
C PRO A 41 9.53 -3.75 11.43
N VAL A 42 9.58 -3.22 10.21
CA VAL A 42 10.49 -3.65 9.15
C VAL A 42 11.18 -2.41 8.59
N HIS A 43 12.49 -2.45 8.52
CA HIS A 43 13.28 -1.40 7.92
C HIS A 43 13.52 -1.73 6.45
N ASP A 44 13.22 -0.81 5.54
CA ASP A 44 13.47 -1.03 4.11
C ASP A 44 14.93 -0.77 3.70
N HIS A 45 15.69 -0.14 4.60
CA HIS A 45 17.07 0.30 4.35
C HIS A 45 17.24 1.17 3.09
N ARG A 46 16.11 1.67 2.58
CA ARG A 46 16.03 2.57 1.42
C ARG A 46 15.62 3.97 1.85
N LEU A 47 14.41 4.11 2.40
CA LEU A 47 13.78 5.41 2.73
C LEU A 47 13.23 5.47 4.15
N ILE A 48 12.57 4.40 4.62
CA ILE A 48 11.70 4.44 5.82
C ILE A 48 11.74 3.14 6.62
N CYS A 49 11.15 3.21 7.79
CA CYS A 49 10.73 2.07 8.58
C CYS A 49 9.20 2.03 8.62
N TYR A 50 8.61 0.85 8.51
CA TYR A 50 7.17 0.64 8.44
C TYR A 50 6.72 -0.59 9.22
N VAL A 51 5.42 -0.74 9.43
CA VAL A 51 4.84 -1.91 10.08
C VAL A 51 4.26 -2.85 9.03
N CYS A 52 4.61 -4.14 9.11
CA CYS A 52 4.01 -5.20 8.32
C CYS A 52 3.06 -6.05 9.16
N VAL A 53 1.95 -6.42 8.57
CA VAL A 53 0.92 -7.29 9.15
C VAL A 53 0.37 -8.25 8.11
N ASP A 54 -0.16 -9.37 8.56
CA ASP A 54 -0.91 -10.27 7.70
C ASP A 54 -2.27 -9.63 7.35
N PRO A 55 -2.53 -9.31 6.06
CA PRO A 55 -3.74 -8.61 5.66
C PRO A 55 -5.02 -9.42 5.91
N GLU A 56 -4.96 -10.74 5.88
CA GLU A 56 -6.13 -11.59 6.18
C GLU A 56 -6.46 -11.56 7.68
N VAL A 57 -5.43 -11.58 8.53
CA VAL A 57 -5.59 -11.43 9.98
C VAL A 57 -6.07 -10.03 10.35
N MET A 58 -5.54 -9.00 9.69
CA MET A 58 -5.94 -7.61 9.94
C MET A 58 -7.44 -7.37 9.65
N LYS A 59 -8.02 -8.02 8.65
CA LYS A 59 -9.47 -7.93 8.38
C LYS A 59 -10.29 -8.40 9.60
N ILE A 60 -9.84 -9.48 10.24
CA ILE A 60 -10.49 -10.01 11.46
C ILE A 60 -10.23 -9.08 12.64
N ALA A 61 -9.00 -8.56 12.78
CA ALA A 61 -8.63 -7.63 13.83
C ALA A 61 -9.49 -6.37 13.81
N VAL A 62 -9.69 -5.77 12.63
CA VAL A 62 -10.56 -4.60 12.45
C VAL A 62 -11.98 -4.88 12.96
N MET A 63 -12.59 -5.99 12.56
CA MET A 63 -13.96 -6.33 12.99
C MET A 63 -14.06 -6.55 14.49
N ARG A 64 -13.07 -7.20 15.13
CA ARG A 64 -13.03 -7.39 16.58
C ARG A 64 -12.87 -6.08 17.34
N VAL A 65 -12.05 -5.15 16.84
CA VAL A 65 -11.90 -3.83 17.47
C VAL A 65 -13.19 -3.03 17.34
N LEU A 66 -13.83 -3.02 16.18
CA LEU A 66 -15.12 -2.36 15.98
C LEU A 66 -16.20 -2.92 16.93
N ASP A 67 -16.30 -4.24 17.04
CA ASP A 67 -17.27 -4.92 17.93
C ASP A 67 -17.00 -4.57 19.41
N ARG A 68 -15.73 -4.58 19.84
CA ARG A 68 -15.34 -4.22 21.22
C ARG A 68 -15.77 -2.81 21.60
N HIS A 69 -15.74 -1.88 20.66
CA HIS A 69 -16.14 -0.49 20.86
C HIS A 69 -17.62 -0.21 20.53
N GLY A 70 -18.41 -1.25 20.27
CA GLY A 70 -19.84 -1.10 19.96
C GLY A 70 -20.12 -0.35 18.66
N VAL A 71 -19.18 -0.37 17.71
CA VAL A 71 -19.33 0.31 16.42
C VAL A 71 -20.19 -0.50 15.48
N THR A 72 -21.27 0.09 14.97
CA THR A 72 -22.10 -0.53 13.94
C THR A 72 -21.44 -0.38 12.58
N ALA A 73 -20.93 -1.49 12.02
CA ALA A 73 -20.31 -1.50 10.71
C ALA A 73 -21.31 -1.86 9.60
N TRP A 74 -21.50 -0.96 8.66
CA TRP A 74 -22.32 -1.21 7.46
C TRP A 74 -21.41 -1.61 6.29
N VAL A 75 -21.25 -2.90 6.08
CA VAL A 75 -20.47 -3.45 4.97
C VAL A 75 -21.25 -3.42 3.66
N ASN A 76 -20.56 -3.47 2.52
CA ASN A 76 -21.16 -3.39 1.19
C ASN A 76 -22.08 -2.16 1.01
N SER A 77 -21.71 -1.06 1.65
CA SER A 77 -22.44 0.19 1.64
C SER A 77 -21.59 1.28 1.01
N PHE A 78 -22.21 2.11 0.20
CA PHE A 78 -21.56 3.25 -0.46
C PHE A 78 -22.19 4.56 0.05
N ALA A 79 -21.34 5.48 0.49
CA ALA A 79 -21.76 6.83 0.87
C ALA A 79 -21.97 7.64 -0.42
N GLU A 80 -23.22 7.78 -0.83
CA GLU A 80 -23.60 8.34 -2.14
C GLU A 80 -23.57 9.86 -2.15
N ASP A 81 -24.09 10.48 -1.09
CA ASP A 81 -24.28 11.93 -1.06
C ASP A 81 -24.38 12.46 0.37
N VAL A 82 -24.33 13.77 0.54
CA VAL A 82 -24.50 14.47 1.81
C VAL A 82 -25.70 15.41 1.76
N VAL A 83 -26.38 15.60 2.88
CA VAL A 83 -27.44 16.60 3.04
C VAL A 83 -26.87 17.77 3.81
N VAL A 84 -26.77 18.92 3.13
CA VAL A 84 -26.29 20.16 3.74
C VAL A 84 -27.48 21.11 3.94
N ARG A 85 -27.59 21.69 5.14
CA ARG A 85 -28.56 22.76 5.47
C ARG A 85 -27.82 23.89 6.16
N ASP A 86 -27.99 25.08 5.64
CA ASP A 86 -27.37 26.31 6.20
C ASP A 86 -25.85 26.16 6.43
N GLY A 87 -25.13 25.49 5.51
CA GLY A 87 -23.69 25.23 5.59
C GLY A 87 -23.29 24.10 6.54
N VAL A 88 -24.25 23.35 7.11
CA VAL A 88 -24.00 22.26 8.05
C VAL A 88 -24.41 20.92 7.41
N VAL A 89 -23.53 19.94 7.49
CA VAL A 89 -23.86 18.54 7.09
C VAL A 89 -24.80 17.96 8.14
N THR A 90 -26.04 17.64 7.74
CA THR A 90 -27.09 17.13 8.61
C THR A 90 -27.45 15.67 8.34
N GLY A 91 -26.94 15.09 7.27
CA GLY A 91 -27.21 13.72 6.90
C GLY A 91 -26.26 13.19 5.82
N LEU A 92 -26.20 11.88 5.77
CA LEU A 92 -25.44 11.11 4.79
C LEU A 92 -26.39 10.15 4.09
N VAL A 93 -26.41 10.18 2.75
CA VAL A 93 -27.15 9.21 1.95
C VAL A 93 -26.29 8.00 1.70
N VAL A 94 -26.72 6.85 2.18
CA VAL A 94 -26.02 5.57 2.03
C VAL A 94 -26.83 4.66 1.12
N VAL A 95 -26.17 4.04 0.14
CA VAL A 95 -26.75 3.05 -0.78
C VAL A 95 -26.14 1.68 -0.52
N ASN A 96 -26.98 0.68 -0.42
CA ASN A 96 -26.62 -0.73 -0.34
C ASN A 96 -27.75 -1.60 -0.89
N LYS A 97 -27.67 -2.93 -0.70
CA LYS A 97 -28.73 -3.84 -1.19
C LYS A 97 -30.10 -3.63 -0.55
N SER A 98 -30.18 -2.96 0.59
CA SER A 98 -31.46 -2.61 1.26
C SER A 98 -32.07 -1.32 0.68
N GLY A 99 -31.41 -0.67 -0.26
CA GLY A 99 -31.83 0.57 -0.88
C GLY A 99 -31.06 1.79 -0.42
N ARG A 100 -31.68 2.96 -0.52
CA ARG A 100 -31.12 4.24 -0.07
C ARG A 100 -31.61 4.56 1.32
N THR A 101 -30.69 4.91 2.20
CA THR A 101 -30.99 5.25 3.62
C THR A 101 -30.35 6.59 3.95
N LEU A 102 -31.10 7.46 4.60
CA LEU A 102 -30.58 8.68 5.21
C LEU A 102 -30.06 8.34 6.62
N VAL A 103 -28.79 8.55 6.86
CA VAL A 103 -28.15 8.46 8.17
C VAL A 103 -27.95 9.86 8.72
N THR A 104 -28.44 10.11 9.93
CA THR A 104 -28.26 11.39 10.64
C THR A 104 -27.35 11.20 11.83
N ALA A 105 -26.52 12.20 12.13
CA ALA A 105 -25.61 12.22 13.27
C ALA A 105 -25.29 13.67 13.65
N ASP A 106 -24.72 13.84 14.82
CA ASP A 106 -24.22 15.15 15.27
C ASP A 106 -22.89 15.51 14.61
N HIS A 107 -22.09 14.48 14.24
CA HIS A 107 -20.78 14.65 13.61
C HIS A 107 -20.60 13.62 12.48
N PHE A 108 -19.93 14.06 11.41
CA PHE A 108 -19.56 13.23 10.27
C PHE A 108 -18.05 13.31 10.04
N LEU A 109 -17.41 12.16 9.84
CA LEU A 109 -16.00 12.07 9.49
C LEU A 109 -15.87 11.43 8.11
N ASP A 110 -15.26 12.16 7.17
CA ASP A 110 -14.96 11.64 5.85
C ASP A 110 -13.65 10.85 5.88
N CYS A 111 -13.77 9.53 5.79
CA CYS A 111 -12.64 8.59 5.68
C CYS A 111 -12.64 7.87 4.32
N SER A 112 -13.23 8.46 3.28
CA SER A 112 -13.29 7.89 1.93
C SER A 112 -11.90 7.71 1.29
N GLY A 113 -10.92 8.49 1.73
CA GLY A 113 -9.57 8.55 1.16
C GLY A 113 -9.42 9.60 0.05
N ASP A 114 -10.51 9.92 -0.63
CA ASP A 114 -10.55 10.83 -1.77
C ASP A 114 -11.35 12.12 -1.47
N GLY A 115 -11.76 12.34 -0.21
CA GLY A 115 -12.55 13.49 0.22
C GLY A 115 -13.94 13.54 -0.42
N ASP A 116 -14.54 12.39 -0.72
CA ASP A 116 -15.79 12.28 -1.47
C ASP A 116 -16.94 13.06 -0.84
N LEU A 117 -17.09 12.93 0.49
CA LEU A 117 -18.18 13.58 1.20
C LEU A 117 -17.89 15.06 1.47
N ALA A 118 -16.63 15.39 1.78
CA ALA A 118 -16.22 16.76 1.98
C ALA A 118 -16.46 17.61 0.74
N VAL A 119 -16.10 17.11 -0.45
CA VAL A 119 -16.32 17.80 -1.72
C VAL A 119 -17.80 17.91 -2.06
N ARG A 120 -18.60 16.84 -1.82
CA ARG A 120 -20.06 16.94 -1.99
C ARG A 120 -20.71 17.92 -1.01
N ALA A 121 -20.10 18.14 0.15
CA ALA A 121 -20.53 19.16 1.10
C ALA A 121 -20.10 20.59 0.70
N GLY A 122 -19.34 20.74 -0.39
CA GLY A 122 -18.91 22.04 -0.91
C GLY A 122 -17.51 22.47 -0.45
N ALA A 123 -16.72 21.57 0.16
CA ALA A 123 -15.34 21.88 0.50
C ALA A 123 -14.50 22.12 -0.77
N PRO A 124 -13.69 23.18 -0.82
CA PRO A 124 -12.76 23.39 -1.92
C PRO A 124 -11.66 22.30 -1.91
N PHE A 125 -11.19 21.94 -3.09
CA PHE A 125 -10.15 20.95 -3.26
C PHE A 125 -9.25 21.27 -4.44
N GLU A 126 -8.09 20.66 -4.47
CA GLU A 126 -7.18 20.62 -5.61
C GLU A 126 -6.90 19.16 -6.02
N MET A 127 -6.48 18.97 -7.26
CA MET A 127 -6.01 17.69 -7.80
C MET A 127 -4.68 17.93 -8.50
N SER A 128 -3.82 16.91 -8.51
CA SER A 128 -2.46 16.98 -9.06
C SER A 128 -1.54 17.96 -8.34
N ASP A 129 -0.31 18.06 -8.81
CA ASP A 129 0.66 19.09 -8.46
C ASP A 129 0.66 20.23 -9.49
N ASP A 130 1.62 21.14 -9.39
CA ASP A 130 1.78 22.28 -10.31
C ASP A 130 2.05 21.86 -11.77
N SER A 131 2.49 20.62 -12.02
CA SER A 131 2.67 20.09 -13.38
C SER A 131 1.37 19.62 -14.02
N GLY A 132 0.33 19.41 -13.22
CA GLY A 132 -0.93 18.82 -13.65
C GLY A 132 -0.90 17.30 -13.76
N ASP A 133 0.20 16.67 -13.36
CA ASP A 133 0.38 15.21 -13.43
C ASP A 133 -0.18 14.51 -12.19
N LEU A 134 -0.83 13.36 -12.40
CA LEU A 134 -1.28 12.46 -11.36
C LEU A 134 -0.36 11.24 -11.25
N GLN A 135 -0.19 10.74 -10.04
CA GLN A 135 0.61 9.54 -9.82
C GLN A 135 -0.02 8.31 -10.50
N PRO A 136 0.80 7.41 -11.10
CA PRO A 136 0.30 6.21 -11.76
C PRO A 136 -0.50 5.32 -10.81
N VAL A 137 -1.58 4.74 -11.33
CA VAL A 137 -2.33 3.68 -10.63
C VAL A 137 -1.58 2.35 -10.71
N SER A 138 -1.81 1.46 -9.76
CA SER A 138 -1.13 0.17 -9.65
C SER A 138 -2.05 -0.93 -9.15
N LEU A 139 -1.69 -2.18 -9.38
CA LEU A 139 -2.36 -3.35 -8.82
C LEU A 139 -1.31 -4.25 -8.17
N MET A 140 -1.38 -4.40 -6.86
CA MET A 140 -0.47 -5.26 -6.10
C MET A 140 -0.98 -6.68 -6.08
N PHE A 141 -0.06 -7.62 -5.83
CA PHE A 141 -0.40 -9.03 -5.69
C PHE A 141 0.44 -9.70 -4.62
N ARG A 142 0.00 -10.85 -4.16
CA ARG A 142 0.68 -11.64 -3.14
C ARG A 142 1.18 -12.96 -3.69
N VAL A 143 2.32 -13.36 -3.20
CA VAL A 143 3.00 -14.59 -3.60
C VAL A 143 3.36 -15.37 -2.34
N GLY A 144 2.86 -16.60 -2.24
CA GLY A 144 3.12 -17.49 -1.12
C GLY A 144 4.27 -18.47 -1.41
N ASN A 145 4.71 -19.16 -0.37
CA ASN A 145 5.78 -20.16 -0.41
C ASN A 145 7.11 -19.62 -0.94
N VAL A 146 7.45 -18.38 -0.57
CA VAL A 146 8.73 -17.74 -0.92
C VAL A 146 9.81 -18.13 0.10
N ASP A 147 10.98 -18.52 -0.38
CA ASP A 147 12.18 -18.69 0.46
C ASP A 147 12.86 -17.33 0.66
N SER A 148 12.47 -16.67 1.75
CA SER A 148 12.99 -15.35 2.11
C SER A 148 14.50 -15.34 2.34
N ALA A 149 15.09 -16.42 2.87
CA ALA A 149 16.52 -16.50 3.12
C ALA A 149 17.33 -16.52 1.82
N THR A 150 16.86 -17.27 0.83
CA THR A 150 17.47 -17.30 -0.49
C THR A 150 17.29 -15.95 -1.23
N LEU A 151 16.12 -15.34 -1.14
CA LEU A 151 15.86 -14.01 -1.69
C LEU A 151 16.81 -12.93 -1.10
N LEU A 152 16.95 -12.91 0.23
CA LEU A 152 17.80 -11.93 0.91
C LEU A 152 19.29 -12.13 0.56
N ARG A 153 19.74 -13.37 0.43
CA ARG A 153 21.10 -13.68 -0.03
C ARG A 153 21.33 -13.19 -1.45
N PHE A 154 20.39 -13.44 -2.37
CA PHE A 154 20.46 -12.93 -3.74
C PHE A 154 20.53 -11.40 -3.77
N ALA A 155 19.71 -10.72 -2.99
CA ALA A 155 19.77 -9.25 -2.88
C ALA A 155 21.16 -8.77 -2.41
N ARG A 156 21.73 -9.43 -1.40
CA ARG A 156 23.06 -9.11 -0.88
C ARG A 156 24.19 -9.33 -1.90
N GLU A 157 24.07 -10.36 -2.73
CA GLU A 157 25.05 -10.71 -3.77
C GLU A 157 24.92 -9.83 -5.02
N ASN A 158 23.82 -9.04 -5.16
CA ASN A 158 23.54 -8.22 -6.33
C ASN A 158 23.24 -6.75 -5.96
N PRO A 159 24.16 -6.04 -5.27
CA PRO A 159 23.91 -4.69 -4.78
C PRO A 159 23.59 -3.70 -5.91
N ALA A 160 24.18 -3.85 -7.10
CA ALA A 160 23.90 -2.99 -8.25
C ALA A 160 22.44 -3.02 -8.72
N SER A 161 21.71 -4.10 -8.42
CA SER A 161 20.28 -4.26 -8.75
C SER A 161 19.34 -3.71 -7.68
N MET A 162 19.86 -3.36 -6.50
CA MET A 162 19.05 -3.00 -5.34
C MET A 162 18.90 -1.49 -5.17
N ALA A 163 17.72 -1.05 -4.77
CA ALA A 163 17.48 0.31 -4.31
C ALA A 163 17.63 0.35 -2.78
N VAL A 164 18.73 0.91 -2.29
CA VAL A 164 19.04 1.07 -0.86
C VAL A 164 19.67 2.44 -0.60
N GLY A 165 19.47 2.97 0.61
CA GLY A 165 20.11 4.21 1.06
C GLY A 165 19.77 5.44 0.22
N GLU A 166 18.55 5.56 -0.29
CA GLU A 166 18.10 6.74 -1.04
C GLU A 166 17.83 7.94 -0.11
N SER A 167 17.52 7.69 1.16
CA SER A 167 17.44 8.73 2.18
C SER A 167 18.83 8.96 2.80
N ASP A 168 19.27 10.21 2.88
CA ASP A 168 20.52 10.60 3.54
C ASP A 168 20.58 10.11 4.99
N TYR A 169 19.44 10.14 5.67
CA TYR A 169 19.31 9.66 7.04
C TYR A 169 19.57 8.14 7.15
N ILE A 170 19.08 7.35 6.18
CA ILE A 170 19.31 5.91 6.12
C ILE A 170 20.72 5.62 5.64
N ARG A 171 21.20 6.37 4.65
CA ARG A 171 22.53 6.24 4.08
C ARG A 171 23.60 6.50 5.13
N GLY A 172 23.64 7.69 5.70
CA GLY A 172 24.77 8.11 6.54
C GLY A 172 26.09 7.80 5.85
N ASP A 173 27.03 7.19 6.56
CA ASP A 173 28.34 6.76 6.03
C ASP A 173 28.37 5.31 5.51
N ARG A 174 27.17 4.68 5.28
CA ARG A 174 27.09 3.26 4.93
C ARG A 174 27.19 3.06 3.41
N THR A 175 27.88 1.98 3.01
CA THR A 175 27.85 1.48 1.64
C THR A 175 26.58 0.68 1.36
N ASP A 176 26.29 0.38 0.09
CA ASP A 176 25.16 -0.47 -0.31
C ASP A 176 25.28 -1.86 0.33
N GLU A 177 26.48 -2.43 0.33
CA GLU A 177 26.74 -3.74 0.93
C GLU A 177 26.43 -3.75 2.43
N GLN A 178 26.82 -2.71 3.16
CA GLN A 178 26.53 -2.59 4.60
C GLN A 178 25.03 -2.47 4.88
N LEU A 179 24.27 -1.75 4.03
CA LEU A 179 22.82 -1.67 4.14
C LEU A 179 22.15 -3.01 3.83
N LEU A 180 22.67 -3.73 2.84
CA LEU A 180 22.18 -5.08 2.51
C LEU A 180 22.54 -6.11 3.58
N ASP A 181 23.67 -5.97 4.26
CA ASP A 181 24.01 -6.78 5.44
C ASP A 181 23.01 -6.58 6.59
N LEU A 182 22.57 -5.34 6.80
CA LEU A 182 21.50 -5.03 7.78
C LEU A 182 20.16 -5.65 7.37
N LEU A 183 19.81 -5.60 6.07
CA LEU A 183 18.62 -6.24 5.54
C LEU A 183 18.62 -7.74 5.77
N VAL A 184 19.74 -8.42 5.46
CA VAL A 184 19.90 -9.86 5.72
C VAL A 184 19.82 -10.18 7.23
N LYS A 185 20.46 -9.36 8.07
CA LYS A 185 20.42 -9.52 9.52
C LYS A 185 19.01 -9.37 10.09
N GLN A 186 18.20 -8.47 9.52
CA GLN A 186 16.79 -8.30 9.89
C GLN A 186 15.95 -9.54 9.57
N GLY A 187 16.29 -10.27 8.49
CA GLY A 187 15.64 -11.52 8.09
C GLY A 187 14.24 -11.38 7.50
N GLN A 188 13.75 -10.15 7.33
CA GLN A 188 12.45 -9.89 6.68
C GLN A 188 12.66 -9.53 5.20
N PRO A 189 11.88 -10.13 4.28
CA PRO A 189 12.04 -9.93 2.84
C PRO A 189 11.48 -8.56 2.40
N SER A 190 12.18 -7.50 2.77
CA SER A 190 11.90 -6.12 2.37
C SER A 190 12.92 -5.70 1.32
N VAL A 191 12.71 -6.09 0.06
CA VAL A 191 13.67 -5.89 -1.04
C VAL A 191 13.08 -5.07 -2.18
N PHE A 192 13.92 -4.23 -2.80
CA PHE A 192 13.53 -3.30 -3.84
C PHE A 192 14.52 -3.39 -4.99
N PHE A 193 14.10 -3.98 -6.12
CA PHE A 193 14.88 -4.04 -7.34
C PHE A 193 14.63 -2.81 -8.18
N LYS A 194 15.68 -2.06 -8.52
CA LYS A 194 15.58 -0.81 -9.31
C LYS A 194 15.73 -1.05 -10.81
N SER A 195 15.02 -0.26 -11.61
CA SER A 195 15.04 -0.35 -13.09
C SER A 195 16.39 0.03 -13.70
N GLU A 196 17.19 0.82 -13.01
CA GLU A 196 18.55 1.18 -13.42
C GLU A 196 19.55 0.05 -13.18
N GLY A 197 19.19 -0.92 -12.36
CA GLY A 197 20.02 -2.07 -12.06
C GLY A 197 19.95 -3.17 -13.14
N PRO A 198 20.97 -4.04 -13.23
CA PRO A 198 21.03 -5.04 -14.28
C PRO A 198 19.88 -6.06 -14.22
N PHE A 199 19.42 -6.48 -13.03
CA PHE A 199 18.37 -7.50 -12.89
C PHE A 199 17.05 -7.05 -13.53
N LEU A 200 16.52 -5.91 -13.11
CA LEU A 200 15.24 -5.40 -13.60
C LEU A 200 15.39 -4.68 -14.95
N GLY A 201 16.42 -3.87 -15.10
CA GLY A 201 16.63 -3.09 -16.32
C GLY A 201 16.88 -3.95 -17.56
N ASP A 202 17.63 -5.04 -17.43
CA ASP A 202 17.84 -5.97 -18.56
C ASP A 202 16.54 -6.67 -18.96
N ALA A 203 15.72 -7.06 -18.01
CA ALA A 203 14.43 -7.68 -18.27
C ALA A 203 13.47 -6.73 -19.00
N ILE A 204 13.42 -5.46 -18.59
CA ILE A 204 12.60 -4.43 -19.26
C ILE A 204 13.12 -4.21 -20.70
N ARG A 205 14.45 -4.10 -20.90
CA ARG A 205 15.04 -3.91 -22.23
C ARG A 205 14.78 -5.07 -23.19
N ARG A 206 14.72 -6.29 -22.68
CA ARG A 206 14.37 -7.47 -23.48
C ARG A 206 12.87 -7.61 -23.76
N GLY A 207 12.02 -6.85 -23.07
CA GLY A 207 10.57 -6.97 -23.16
C GLY A 207 9.98 -8.09 -22.30
N ASP A 208 10.77 -8.67 -21.39
CA ASP A 208 10.30 -9.69 -20.43
C ASP A 208 9.34 -9.10 -19.39
N LEU A 209 9.44 -7.79 -19.15
CA LEU A 209 8.61 -7.04 -18.21
C LEU A 209 8.13 -5.71 -18.80
N ALA A 210 6.93 -5.31 -18.44
CA ALA A 210 6.44 -3.96 -18.67
C ALA A 210 7.33 -2.93 -17.93
N PRO A 211 7.49 -1.71 -18.48
CA PRO A 211 8.27 -0.67 -17.83
C PRO A 211 7.76 -0.35 -16.43
N THR A 212 8.62 -0.45 -15.45
CA THR A 212 8.37 -0.08 -14.05
C THR A 212 9.63 0.52 -13.44
N ALA A 213 9.49 1.37 -12.43
CA ALA A 213 10.65 1.93 -11.73
C ALA A 213 11.26 0.92 -10.75
N LEU A 214 10.43 0.12 -10.10
CA LEU A 214 10.83 -0.80 -9.04
C LEU A 214 9.98 -2.08 -9.07
N ILE A 215 10.57 -3.20 -8.65
CA ILE A 215 9.85 -4.31 -8.06
C ILE A 215 10.07 -4.24 -6.55
N MET A 216 9.00 -3.94 -5.81
CA MET A 216 9.01 -3.88 -4.34
C MET A 216 8.42 -5.17 -3.79
N ILE A 217 9.14 -5.81 -2.89
CA ILE A 217 8.73 -7.05 -2.23
C ILE A 217 8.75 -6.79 -0.72
N GLN A 218 7.62 -7.08 -0.05
CA GLN A 218 7.47 -6.85 1.38
C GLN A 218 6.78 -8.04 2.06
N PRO A 219 7.15 -8.40 3.31
CA PRO A 219 6.57 -9.54 4.00
C PRO A 219 5.09 -9.29 4.36
N THR A 220 4.25 -10.29 4.18
CA THR A 220 2.83 -10.24 4.57
C THR A 220 2.41 -11.35 5.52
N SER A 221 3.02 -12.53 5.45
CA SER A 221 2.72 -13.61 6.39
C SER A 221 3.90 -14.57 6.54
N ALA A 222 4.42 -14.66 7.77
CA ALA A 222 5.46 -15.63 8.08
C ALA A 222 4.94 -17.07 7.96
N ALA A 223 3.72 -17.33 8.42
CA ALA A 223 3.12 -18.67 8.40
C ALA A 223 2.91 -19.22 6.98
N ARG A 224 2.54 -18.35 6.03
CA ARG A 224 2.36 -18.72 4.62
C ARG A 224 3.61 -18.50 3.78
N LYS A 225 4.71 -18.02 4.38
CA LYS A 225 5.90 -17.56 3.65
C LYS A 225 5.50 -16.63 2.49
N GLU A 226 4.61 -15.68 2.80
CA GLU A 226 3.95 -14.85 1.80
C GLU A 226 4.54 -13.44 1.80
N VAL A 227 4.69 -12.92 0.60
CA VAL A 227 5.11 -11.54 0.34
C VAL A 227 4.08 -10.81 -0.53
N CYS A 228 4.00 -9.50 -0.38
CA CYS A 228 3.32 -8.61 -1.33
C CYS A 228 4.34 -8.09 -2.34
N VAL A 229 3.92 -8.04 -3.59
CA VAL A 229 4.71 -7.51 -4.71
C VAL A 229 3.99 -6.29 -5.29
N ASN A 230 4.72 -5.17 -5.36
CA ASN A 230 4.28 -3.94 -6.01
C ASN A 230 5.25 -3.60 -7.15
N ALA A 231 4.80 -3.78 -8.38
CA ALA A 231 5.62 -3.61 -9.58
C ALA A 231 4.85 -3.03 -10.77
N THR A 232 3.52 -3.09 -10.73
CA THR A 232 2.68 -2.67 -11.85
C THR A 232 2.42 -1.17 -11.86
N ARG A 233 2.21 -0.59 -13.04
CA ARG A 233 1.82 0.81 -13.17
C ARG A 233 1.13 1.09 -14.49
N VAL A 234 0.11 1.93 -14.45
CA VAL A 234 -0.46 2.61 -15.61
C VAL A 234 -0.44 4.11 -15.32
N GLY A 235 0.29 4.86 -16.13
CA GLY A 235 0.36 6.32 -16.07
C GLY A 235 -0.60 6.98 -17.05
N GLY A 236 -0.41 8.28 -17.32
CA GLY A 236 -1.24 9.05 -18.26
C GLY A 236 -2.36 9.84 -17.59
N ASN A 237 -2.12 10.34 -16.39
CA ASN A 237 -3.07 11.19 -15.66
C ASN A 237 -4.42 10.54 -15.43
N ILE A 238 -4.41 9.30 -14.91
CA ILE A 238 -5.64 8.58 -14.59
C ILE A 238 -6.32 9.26 -13.40
N ASP A 239 -7.43 9.90 -13.65
CA ASP A 239 -8.27 10.46 -12.58
C ASP A 239 -8.92 9.32 -11.79
N GLY A 240 -8.50 9.15 -10.54
CA GLY A 240 -9.03 8.13 -9.63
C GLY A 240 -10.50 8.33 -9.25
N THR A 241 -11.08 9.51 -9.52
CA THR A 241 -12.51 9.80 -9.30
C THR A 241 -13.37 9.49 -10.52
N ASP A 242 -12.75 9.24 -11.69
CA ASP A 242 -13.42 8.75 -12.89
C ASP A 242 -13.39 7.22 -12.93
N THR A 243 -14.53 6.60 -12.62
CA THR A 243 -14.67 5.13 -12.62
C THR A 243 -14.38 4.52 -13.98
N ALA A 244 -14.70 5.18 -15.09
CA ALA A 244 -14.45 4.66 -16.43
C ALA A 244 -12.95 4.66 -16.73
N ALA A 245 -12.23 5.75 -16.39
CA ALA A 245 -10.79 5.86 -16.53
C ALA A 245 -10.06 4.78 -15.71
N VAL A 246 -10.41 4.61 -14.44
CA VAL A 246 -9.82 3.57 -13.57
C VAL A 246 -10.12 2.17 -14.11
N SER A 247 -11.38 1.90 -14.52
CA SER A 247 -11.79 0.58 -15.04
C SER A 247 -11.03 0.19 -16.31
N ALA A 248 -10.72 1.16 -17.18
CA ALA A 248 -9.96 0.92 -18.39
C ALA A 248 -8.52 0.43 -18.13
N THR A 249 -7.96 0.68 -16.93
CA THR A 249 -6.61 0.25 -16.56
C THR A 249 -6.53 -1.20 -16.08
N VAL A 250 -7.64 -1.79 -15.65
CA VAL A 250 -7.67 -3.07 -14.92
C VAL A 250 -7.06 -4.21 -15.73
N GLY A 251 -7.44 -4.34 -17.02
CA GLY A 251 -6.91 -5.38 -17.91
C GLY A 251 -5.39 -5.29 -18.04
N THR A 252 -4.86 -4.10 -18.33
CA THR A 252 -3.42 -3.87 -18.44
C THR A 252 -2.68 -4.18 -17.13
N LEU A 253 -3.23 -3.76 -15.99
CA LEU A 253 -2.63 -4.03 -14.70
C LEU A 253 -2.61 -5.53 -14.36
N MET A 254 -3.67 -6.27 -14.70
CA MET A 254 -3.71 -7.73 -14.49
C MET A 254 -2.68 -8.46 -15.34
N GLU A 255 -2.49 -8.08 -16.61
CA GLU A 255 -1.44 -8.62 -17.47
C GLU A 255 -0.04 -8.32 -16.91
N GLN A 256 0.20 -7.10 -16.43
CA GLN A 256 1.46 -6.74 -15.79
C GLN A 256 1.71 -7.55 -14.51
N VAL A 257 0.66 -7.81 -13.70
CA VAL A 257 0.75 -8.68 -12.52
C VAL A 257 1.21 -10.07 -12.93
N TRP A 258 0.54 -10.67 -13.92
CA TRP A 258 0.85 -12.03 -14.34
C TRP A 258 2.26 -12.13 -14.92
N GLN A 259 2.63 -11.20 -15.79
CA GLN A 259 3.97 -11.10 -16.36
C GLN A 259 5.04 -10.96 -15.26
N THR A 260 4.80 -10.10 -14.26
CA THR A 260 5.74 -9.92 -13.14
C THR A 260 5.84 -11.20 -12.29
N TYR A 261 4.72 -11.87 -12.01
CA TYR A 261 4.72 -13.12 -11.26
C TYR A 261 5.53 -14.22 -11.97
N GLU A 262 5.30 -14.42 -13.26
CA GLU A 262 6.06 -15.39 -14.06
C GLU A 262 7.55 -15.04 -14.10
N PHE A 263 7.88 -13.77 -14.25
CA PHE A 263 9.26 -13.30 -14.23
C PHE A 263 9.94 -13.58 -12.90
N VAL A 264 9.37 -13.17 -11.77
CA VAL A 264 10.01 -13.41 -10.46
C VAL A 264 10.08 -14.90 -10.15
N LYS A 265 9.10 -15.70 -10.53
CA LYS A 265 9.12 -17.14 -10.35
C LYS A 265 10.21 -17.83 -11.17
N GLY A 266 10.45 -17.36 -12.38
CA GLY A 266 11.44 -17.94 -13.28
C GLY A 266 12.88 -17.46 -13.08
N HIS A 267 13.07 -16.26 -12.49
CA HIS A 267 14.37 -15.61 -12.49
C HIS A 267 14.85 -15.14 -11.12
N LEU A 268 13.96 -15.06 -10.11
CA LEU A 268 14.34 -14.56 -8.80
C LEU A 268 14.53 -15.72 -7.81
N PRO A 269 15.78 -15.95 -7.33
CA PRO A 269 16.06 -17.00 -6.35
C PRO A 269 15.19 -16.87 -5.10
N GLY A 270 14.60 -18.00 -4.68
CA GLY A 270 13.64 -18.07 -3.59
C GLY A 270 12.16 -18.06 -4.05
N PHE A 271 11.90 -17.85 -5.35
CA PHE A 271 10.54 -17.88 -5.92
C PHE A 271 10.24 -19.13 -6.74
N GLU A 272 11.17 -20.05 -6.93
CA GLU A 272 11.03 -21.23 -7.81
C GLU A 272 9.82 -22.10 -7.47
N HIS A 273 9.52 -22.22 -6.18
CA HIS A 273 8.40 -22.99 -5.66
C HIS A 273 7.22 -22.13 -5.20
N SER A 274 7.25 -20.84 -5.54
CA SER A 274 6.22 -19.90 -5.14
C SER A 274 4.89 -20.20 -5.81
N VAL A 275 3.82 -19.74 -5.16
CA VAL A 275 2.44 -19.84 -5.65
C VAL A 275 1.80 -18.46 -5.67
N PHE A 276 1.01 -18.18 -6.69
CA PHE A 276 0.22 -16.97 -6.75
C PHE A 276 -0.86 -17.02 -5.66
N ALA A 277 -0.81 -16.08 -4.69
CA ALA A 277 -1.68 -16.11 -3.52
C ALA A 277 -2.91 -15.20 -3.65
N GLY A 278 -2.86 -14.17 -4.48
CA GLY A 278 -4.00 -13.31 -4.74
C GLY A 278 -3.66 -11.90 -5.18
N LEU A 279 -4.68 -11.20 -5.65
CA LEU A 279 -4.61 -9.78 -6.03
C LEU A 279 -5.02 -8.88 -4.86
N ALA A 280 -4.58 -7.63 -4.90
CA ALA A 280 -5.20 -6.57 -4.12
C ALA A 280 -6.70 -6.48 -4.47
N PRO A 281 -7.57 -6.14 -3.51
CA PRO A 281 -9.02 -6.14 -3.72
C PRO A 281 -9.50 -5.06 -4.69
N ARG A 282 -8.67 -4.08 -5.00
CA ARG A 282 -8.96 -3.00 -5.94
C ARG A 282 -7.67 -2.40 -6.51
N VAL A 283 -7.80 -1.66 -7.61
CA VAL A 283 -6.72 -0.82 -8.14
C VAL A 283 -6.28 0.19 -7.08
N GLY A 284 -4.98 0.29 -6.88
CA GLY A 284 -4.36 1.26 -6.00
C GLY A 284 -4.29 2.62 -6.68
N VAL A 285 -5.20 3.50 -6.33
CA VAL A 285 -5.18 4.91 -6.68
C VAL A 285 -4.35 5.64 -5.62
N ARG A 286 -3.33 6.36 -6.02
CA ARG A 286 -2.36 6.98 -5.10
C ARG A 286 -2.69 8.43 -4.78
N GLU A 287 -3.35 9.09 -5.71
CA GLU A 287 -3.61 10.52 -5.66
C GLU A 287 -4.94 10.83 -6.33
N THR A 288 -5.75 11.64 -5.66
CA THR A 288 -6.98 12.23 -6.17
C THR A 288 -7.12 13.64 -5.62
N ARG A 289 -8.22 13.92 -4.96
CA ARG A 289 -8.54 15.24 -4.40
C ARG A 289 -7.84 15.45 -3.04
N ARG A 290 -7.28 16.62 -2.87
CA ARG A 290 -6.79 17.15 -1.60
C ARG A 290 -7.73 18.28 -1.15
N VAL A 291 -8.46 18.06 -0.07
CA VAL A 291 -9.35 19.07 0.49
C VAL A 291 -8.52 20.25 1.02
N MET A 292 -8.87 21.46 0.61
CA MET A 292 -8.20 22.69 1.03
C MET A 292 -8.71 23.12 2.40
N GLY A 293 -7.80 23.16 3.38
CA GLY A 293 -8.07 23.66 4.73
C GLY A 293 -7.48 25.03 4.96
N ASP A 294 -7.80 25.62 6.10
CA ASP A 294 -7.20 26.91 6.55
C ASP A 294 -5.70 26.78 6.84
N TYR A 295 -5.22 25.57 7.11
CA TYR A 295 -3.83 25.25 7.35
C TYR A 295 -3.37 24.12 6.45
N LEU A 296 -2.24 24.34 5.77
CA LEU A 296 -1.55 23.33 4.98
C LEU A 296 -0.34 22.81 5.75
N LEU A 297 -0.30 21.50 6.01
CA LEU A 297 0.85 20.87 6.64
C LEU A 297 2.03 20.84 5.64
N THR A 298 3.10 21.54 5.98
CA THR A 298 4.34 21.60 5.19
C THR A 298 5.46 20.85 5.91
N ARG A 299 6.65 20.83 5.28
CA ARG A 299 7.85 20.22 5.88
C ARG A 299 8.52 21.16 6.92
N GLU A 300 8.13 22.41 6.97
CA GLU A 300 8.69 23.44 7.86
C GLU A 300 7.99 23.49 9.22
#